data_e173cfa149b1e0738fdcb36071b5f094
#
_entry.id   e173cfa149b1e0738fdcb36071b5f094
#
_cell.length_a   1.000
_cell.length_b   1.000
_cell.length_c   1.000
_cell.angle_alpha   90.00
_cell.angle_beta   90.00
_cell.angle_gamma   90.00
#
_symmetry.space_group_name_H-M   'P 1'
#
loop_
_entity.id
_entity.type
_entity.pdbx_description
1 polymer ?
#
loop_
_entity_poly.entity_id
_entity_poly.type
_entity_poly.pdbx_seq_one_letter_code
_entity_poly.pdbx_strand_id
1 'polypeptide(L)'
;CTKGKSPVYLGSSFAFITPLALGAVKAGIAGAMTGTMVVGIIYVIVAIIITICGKGWINKILPPIVIGPMIMIIGLGLAPTAISEIGISADATFTDYKSIIVALFTFLVTAFVMLKGKGFLKIIPFLVGIASGYILSVILGMVDFTPVIEASFFSMPDFVVPFISYVPSFGALLTIAPIAIVTIAEHIGDHTALSTIIGKDLLKEPGLNRTLLGDGIATFVAGLLGGPANTTYGENTSVVGMTKVASVWVIGLAAIMAILLGFLGKFTALVSTIPNAVLGGVSLLLYGFIAVNGLKVLIENKIDFSKSRNIIIASSMLVLGLGGAVINIATVGISGMSLAAFVGVILNLILPKEKNDEDKITDDEEIIDEKKEDENMDTKDINKQELVVLDHPLIEHKLSILRDKNTGTKEFRELVGEIGMFLCYEAMKDAKLEDVTIETPLKKIKAKRLNEDKYAFLPILRAGTGMLDGLIKVIPNAKIGHIGMYRDEKTLKPVRYFFKVPNDIKSREVLVLDPMLATGGSGCDAIEQLKKEGVTNIKFLCLIAAPEGVAKMQKEHPDVKIYCAALDEKLNDKGYIVPGLGDAGDRIFGTK
;
A
#
# COMPACT_ATOMS: atom_id res chain seq x y z
N CYS A 1 3.40 16.17 -22.05
CA CYS A 1 2.12 15.89 -21.40
C CYS A 1 2.13 16.29 -19.91
N THR A 2 3.09 15.86 -19.11
CA THR A 2 3.15 16.05 -17.64
C THR A 2 3.77 17.38 -17.19
N LYS A 3 4.19 18.25 -18.10
CA LYS A 3 4.89 19.54 -17.83
C LYS A 3 6.12 19.36 -16.91
N GLY A 4 6.86 18.27 -17.07
CA GLY A 4 8.06 17.99 -16.26
C GLY A 4 7.79 17.66 -14.80
N LYS A 5 6.60 17.16 -14.42
CA LYS A 5 6.23 16.90 -13.03
C LYS A 5 6.23 15.42 -12.62
N SER A 6 6.21 14.47 -13.59
CA SER A 6 6.20 13.04 -13.29
C SER A 6 7.52 12.40 -13.70
N PRO A 7 8.41 12.01 -12.74
CA PRO A 7 9.67 11.34 -13.02
C PRO A 7 9.46 9.82 -13.15
N VAL A 8 8.59 9.41 -14.07
CA VAL A 8 8.32 8.00 -14.38
C VAL A 8 9.07 7.61 -15.64
N TYR A 9 9.68 6.42 -15.65
CA TYR A 9 10.27 5.81 -16.83
C TYR A 9 9.26 4.87 -17.47
N LEU A 10 9.08 4.98 -18.79
CA LEU A 10 8.23 4.12 -19.59
C LEU A 10 9.10 3.16 -20.40
N GLY A 11 8.70 1.91 -20.48
CA GLY A 11 9.36 0.91 -21.30
C GLY A 11 8.38 -0.18 -21.74
N SER A 12 8.88 -1.18 -22.48
CA SER A 12 8.05 -2.28 -22.98
C SER A 12 7.45 -3.10 -21.85
N SER A 13 6.13 -3.36 -21.91
CA SER A 13 5.41 -4.05 -20.85
C SER A 13 5.46 -5.57 -20.98
N PHE A 14 5.78 -6.26 -19.90
CA PHE A 14 5.71 -7.71 -19.79
C PHE A 14 4.29 -8.27 -19.98
N ALA A 15 3.25 -7.49 -19.67
CA ALA A 15 1.86 -7.88 -19.86
C ALA A 15 1.52 -8.22 -21.31
N PHE A 16 2.28 -7.71 -22.27
CA PHE A 16 2.04 -7.93 -23.70
C PHE A 16 2.80 -9.15 -24.27
N ILE A 17 3.69 -9.83 -23.55
CA ILE A 17 4.45 -10.98 -24.07
C ILE A 17 3.50 -12.05 -24.63
N THR A 18 2.59 -12.56 -23.80
CA THR A 18 1.62 -13.61 -24.22
C THR A 18 0.64 -13.13 -25.27
N PRO A 19 0.00 -11.94 -25.13
CA PRO A 19 -0.92 -11.43 -26.16
C PRO A 19 -0.23 -11.14 -27.50
N LEU A 20 0.99 -10.63 -27.49
CA LEU A 20 1.78 -10.42 -28.73
C LEU A 20 2.14 -11.76 -29.39
N ALA A 21 2.55 -12.77 -28.61
CA ALA A 21 2.82 -14.10 -29.11
C ALA A 21 1.57 -14.72 -29.77
N LEU A 22 0.40 -14.63 -29.13
CA LEU A 22 -0.87 -15.09 -29.69
C LEU A 22 -1.29 -14.32 -30.95
N GLY A 23 -1.07 -13.00 -30.95
CA GLY A 23 -1.32 -12.15 -32.12
C GLY A 23 -0.38 -12.48 -33.27
N ALA A 24 0.91 -12.72 -32.97
CA ALA A 24 1.94 -13.05 -33.95
C ALA A 24 1.72 -14.39 -34.64
N VAL A 25 1.21 -15.40 -33.93
CA VAL A 25 0.83 -16.70 -34.53
C VAL A 25 -0.19 -16.52 -35.67
N LYS A 26 -1.09 -15.53 -35.55
CA LYS A 26 -2.18 -15.30 -36.51
C LYS A 26 -1.84 -14.32 -37.62
N ALA A 27 -1.01 -13.34 -37.35
CA ALA A 27 -0.78 -12.20 -38.24
C ALA A 27 0.70 -11.84 -38.44
N GLY A 28 1.60 -12.66 -37.94
CA GLY A 28 3.02 -12.32 -37.84
C GLY A 28 3.29 -11.24 -36.81
N ILE A 29 4.55 -11.07 -36.43
CA ILE A 29 4.98 -10.05 -35.45
C ILE A 29 4.55 -8.65 -35.89
N ALA A 30 4.75 -8.33 -37.19
CA ALA A 30 4.38 -7.06 -37.76
C ALA A 30 2.87 -6.77 -37.62
N GLY A 31 2.02 -7.77 -37.92
CA GLY A 31 0.56 -7.63 -37.78
C GLY A 31 0.13 -7.46 -36.31
N ALA A 32 0.85 -8.04 -35.36
CA ALA A 32 0.59 -7.89 -33.94
C ALA A 32 0.81 -6.45 -33.44
N MET A 33 1.72 -5.69 -34.08
CA MET A 33 1.99 -4.29 -33.71
C MET A 33 0.78 -3.36 -33.90
N THR A 34 -0.19 -3.75 -34.73
CA THR A 34 -1.50 -3.04 -34.81
C THR A 34 -2.22 -3.02 -33.46
N GLY A 35 -2.15 -4.11 -32.71
CA GLY A 35 -2.72 -4.17 -31.36
C GLY A 35 -2.07 -3.18 -30.41
N THR A 36 -0.74 -3.04 -30.48
CA THR A 36 0.02 -2.04 -29.71
C THR A 36 -0.45 -0.61 -30.01
N MET A 37 -0.61 -0.26 -31.28
CA MET A 37 -1.13 1.08 -31.65
C MET A 37 -2.50 1.34 -31.04
N VAL A 38 -3.39 0.35 -31.08
CA VAL A 38 -4.75 0.49 -30.54
C VAL A 38 -4.73 0.61 -29.01
N VAL A 39 -3.85 -0.09 -28.30
CA VAL A 39 -3.63 0.14 -26.86
C VAL A 39 -3.29 1.59 -26.59
N GLY A 40 -2.37 2.18 -27.35
CA GLY A 40 -2.03 3.61 -27.24
C GLY A 40 -3.26 4.52 -27.45
N ILE A 41 -4.09 4.21 -28.47
CA ILE A 41 -5.34 4.95 -28.73
C ILE A 41 -6.31 4.80 -27.55
N ILE A 42 -6.48 3.60 -26.99
CA ILE A 42 -7.32 3.37 -25.80
C ILE A 42 -6.87 4.24 -24.63
N TYR A 43 -5.57 4.32 -24.37
CA TYR A 43 -5.03 5.18 -23.30
C TYR A 43 -5.35 6.66 -23.54
N VAL A 44 -5.22 7.13 -24.77
CA VAL A 44 -5.57 8.51 -25.14
C VAL A 44 -7.07 8.75 -24.94
N ILE A 45 -7.94 7.82 -25.37
CA ILE A 45 -9.39 7.93 -25.16
C ILE A 45 -9.71 7.98 -23.66
N VAL A 46 -9.15 7.09 -22.85
CA VAL A 46 -9.36 7.07 -21.41
C VAL A 46 -8.86 8.37 -20.77
N ALA A 47 -7.71 8.89 -21.20
CA ALA A 47 -7.19 10.18 -20.73
C ALA A 47 -8.13 11.35 -21.05
N ILE A 48 -8.75 11.35 -22.25
CA ILE A 48 -9.76 12.34 -22.64
C ILE A 48 -11.01 12.21 -21.76
N ILE A 49 -11.52 10.99 -21.57
CA ILE A 49 -12.68 10.74 -20.69
C ILE A 49 -12.40 11.22 -19.27
N ILE A 50 -11.21 10.96 -18.71
CA ILE A 50 -10.81 11.45 -17.39
C ILE A 50 -10.77 12.98 -17.37
N THR A 51 -10.35 13.62 -18.45
CA THR A 51 -10.32 15.08 -18.53
C THR A 51 -11.72 15.70 -18.51
N ILE A 52 -12.70 15.06 -19.14
CA ILE A 52 -14.09 15.54 -19.25
C ILE A 52 -14.90 15.16 -18.03
N CYS A 53 -14.86 13.89 -17.60
CA CYS A 53 -15.71 13.32 -16.56
C CYS A 53 -15.04 13.23 -15.18
N GLY A 54 -13.76 13.64 -15.06
CA GLY A 54 -12.97 13.45 -13.85
C GLY A 54 -12.49 12.01 -13.67
N LYS A 55 -11.71 11.75 -12.59
CA LYS A 55 -11.11 10.43 -12.30
C LYS A 55 -11.99 9.49 -11.46
N GLY A 56 -13.12 9.97 -10.93
CA GLY A 56 -13.94 9.22 -9.97
C GLY A 56 -14.48 7.89 -10.52
N TRP A 57 -14.85 7.83 -11.80
CA TRP A 57 -15.36 6.63 -12.44
C TRP A 57 -14.30 5.53 -12.57
N ILE A 58 -13.03 5.88 -12.81
CA ILE A 58 -11.97 4.89 -12.95
C ILE A 58 -11.66 4.20 -11.63
N ASN A 59 -11.74 4.91 -10.50
CA ASN A 59 -11.59 4.33 -9.18
C ASN A 59 -12.74 3.34 -8.83
N LYS A 60 -13.93 3.51 -9.46
CA LYS A 60 -15.03 2.57 -9.33
C LYS A 60 -14.82 1.30 -10.15
N ILE A 61 -14.19 1.42 -11.33
CA ILE A 61 -13.93 0.29 -12.24
C ILE A 61 -12.68 -0.48 -11.81
N LEU A 62 -11.63 0.22 -11.44
CA LEU A 62 -10.32 -0.32 -11.06
C LEU A 62 -9.98 0.02 -9.60
N PRO A 63 -10.71 -0.54 -8.62
CA PRO A 63 -10.32 -0.41 -7.21
C PRO A 63 -9.11 -1.32 -6.91
N PRO A 64 -8.42 -1.12 -5.77
CA PRO A 64 -7.25 -1.91 -5.38
C PRO A 64 -7.46 -3.43 -5.39
N ILE A 65 -8.69 -3.92 -5.08
CA ILE A 65 -9.04 -5.34 -5.14
C ILE A 65 -9.01 -5.91 -6.57
N VAL A 66 -9.10 -5.08 -7.58
CA VAL A 66 -8.96 -5.46 -8.99
C VAL A 66 -7.52 -5.24 -9.47
N ILE A 67 -6.91 -4.10 -9.11
CA ILE A 67 -5.54 -3.74 -9.52
C ILE A 67 -4.52 -4.75 -8.97
N GLY A 68 -4.58 -5.09 -7.68
CA GLY A 68 -3.62 -5.99 -7.04
C GLY A 68 -3.52 -7.35 -7.74
N PRO A 69 -4.62 -8.10 -7.90
CA PRO A 69 -4.62 -9.37 -8.64
C PRO A 69 -4.16 -9.22 -10.11
N MET A 70 -4.48 -8.12 -10.80
CA MET A 70 -3.98 -7.88 -12.16
C MET A 70 -2.46 -7.85 -12.20
N ILE A 71 -1.81 -7.07 -11.32
CA ILE A 71 -0.35 -6.99 -11.24
C ILE A 71 0.25 -8.35 -10.84
N MET A 72 -0.38 -9.08 -9.90
CA MET A 72 0.06 -10.43 -9.53
C MET A 72 0.03 -11.39 -10.72
N ILE A 73 -1.02 -11.34 -11.55
CA ILE A 73 -1.17 -12.17 -12.75
C ILE A 73 -0.07 -11.85 -13.78
N ILE A 74 0.33 -10.58 -13.94
CA ILE A 74 1.44 -10.22 -14.83
C ILE A 74 2.71 -10.96 -14.41
N GLY A 75 3.11 -10.84 -13.15
CA GLY A 75 4.33 -11.47 -12.66
C GLY A 75 4.28 -13.00 -12.67
N LEU A 76 3.24 -13.59 -12.06
CA LEU A 76 3.11 -15.04 -11.94
C LEU A 76 2.79 -15.71 -13.28
N GLY A 77 2.08 -15.03 -14.18
CA GLY A 77 1.79 -15.54 -15.52
C GLY A 77 3.02 -15.73 -16.40
N LEU A 78 4.14 -15.07 -16.06
CA LEU A 78 5.42 -15.20 -16.73
C LEU A 78 6.34 -16.27 -16.06
N ALA A 79 5.94 -16.83 -14.92
CA ALA A 79 6.72 -17.85 -14.23
C ALA A 79 7.06 -19.08 -15.12
N PRO A 80 6.14 -19.62 -15.95
CA PRO A 80 6.47 -20.69 -16.87
C PRO A 80 7.56 -20.32 -17.87
N THR A 81 7.61 -19.06 -18.33
CA THR A 81 8.67 -18.57 -19.23
C THR A 81 10.03 -18.62 -18.53
N ALA A 82 10.15 -18.13 -17.30
CA ALA A 82 11.40 -18.20 -16.55
C ALA A 82 11.87 -19.65 -16.35
N ILE A 83 10.97 -20.57 -16.03
CA ILE A 83 11.26 -22.00 -15.87
C ILE A 83 11.72 -22.62 -17.19
N SER A 84 11.08 -22.26 -18.31
CA SER A 84 11.46 -22.71 -19.65
C SER A 84 12.85 -22.19 -20.06
N GLU A 85 13.15 -20.92 -19.77
CA GLU A 85 14.46 -20.31 -20.05
C GLU A 85 15.61 -20.98 -19.29
N ILE A 86 15.36 -21.51 -18.09
CA ILE A 86 16.32 -22.30 -17.32
C ILE A 86 16.50 -23.71 -17.91
N GLY A 87 15.51 -24.23 -18.67
CA GLY A 87 15.52 -25.57 -19.25
C GLY A 87 15.03 -26.66 -18.30
N ILE A 88 14.18 -26.31 -17.31
CA ILE A 88 13.58 -27.27 -16.33
C ILE A 88 12.06 -27.35 -16.43
N SER A 89 11.48 -26.96 -17.59
CA SER A 89 10.05 -27.08 -17.82
C SER A 89 9.62 -28.54 -17.96
N ALA A 90 8.33 -28.85 -17.72
CA ALA A 90 7.77 -30.18 -17.88
C ALA A 90 7.92 -30.75 -19.31
N ASP A 91 7.97 -29.87 -20.31
CA ASP A 91 8.09 -30.21 -21.72
C ASP A 91 9.56 -30.31 -22.18
N ALA A 92 10.53 -30.12 -21.29
CA ALA A 92 11.94 -30.19 -21.63
C ALA A 92 12.34 -31.66 -21.95
N THR A 93 12.78 -31.90 -23.18
CA THR A 93 13.24 -33.22 -23.62
C THR A 93 14.62 -33.58 -23.09
N PHE A 94 15.40 -32.57 -22.75
CA PHE A 94 16.73 -32.70 -22.16
C PHE A 94 17.03 -31.52 -21.25
N THR A 95 17.58 -31.82 -20.08
CA THR A 95 17.95 -30.79 -19.11
C THR A 95 19.45 -30.61 -19.13
N ASP A 96 19.93 -29.46 -19.63
CA ASP A 96 21.34 -29.11 -19.63
C ASP A 96 21.76 -28.60 -18.24
N TYR A 97 22.64 -29.37 -17.58
CA TYR A 97 23.17 -29.00 -16.26
C TYR A 97 23.91 -27.65 -16.25
N LYS A 98 24.53 -27.25 -17.37
CA LYS A 98 25.21 -25.96 -17.49
C LYS A 98 24.20 -24.81 -17.39
N SER A 99 23.05 -24.94 -18.05
CA SER A 99 21.96 -23.97 -17.97
C SER A 99 21.42 -23.80 -16.53
N ILE A 100 21.25 -24.90 -15.80
CA ILE A 100 20.83 -24.84 -14.39
C ILE A 100 21.89 -24.15 -13.54
N ILE A 101 23.17 -24.48 -13.70
CA ILE A 101 24.27 -23.86 -12.93
C ILE A 101 24.30 -22.35 -13.18
N VAL A 102 24.24 -21.93 -14.45
CA VAL A 102 24.24 -20.51 -14.82
C VAL A 102 23.03 -19.79 -14.25
N ALA A 103 21.84 -20.36 -14.39
CA ALA A 103 20.62 -19.76 -13.87
C ALA A 103 20.66 -19.62 -12.34
N LEU A 104 21.04 -20.68 -11.63
CA LEU A 104 21.16 -20.66 -10.16
C LEU A 104 22.24 -19.66 -9.70
N PHE A 105 23.37 -19.62 -10.36
CA PHE A 105 24.43 -18.66 -10.06
C PHE A 105 23.95 -17.22 -10.27
N THR A 106 23.30 -16.93 -11.40
CA THR A 106 22.74 -15.61 -11.71
C THR A 106 21.71 -15.19 -10.66
N PHE A 107 20.79 -16.09 -10.30
CA PHE A 107 19.81 -15.88 -9.24
C PHE A 107 20.48 -15.56 -7.90
N LEU A 108 21.43 -16.38 -7.47
CA LEU A 108 22.11 -16.21 -6.16
C LEU A 108 22.92 -14.92 -6.10
N VAL A 109 23.63 -14.56 -7.18
CA VAL A 109 24.37 -13.28 -7.23
C VAL A 109 23.43 -12.11 -7.17
N THR A 110 22.33 -12.13 -7.94
CA THR A 110 21.30 -11.07 -7.89
C THR A 110 20.73 -10.91 -6.49
N ALA A 111 20.31 -12.02 -5.87
CA ALA A 111 19.77 -12.03 -4.52
C ALA A 111 20.79 -11.53 -3.47
N PHE A 112 22.04 -11.97 -3.58
CA PHE A 112 23.12 -11.54 -2.69
C PHE A 112 23.36 -10.02 -2.79
N VAL A 113 23.41 -9.49 -4.01
CA VAL A 113 23.61 -8.05 -4.25
C VAL A 113 22.42 -7.26 -3.73
N MET A 114 21.18 -7.73 -3.89
CA MET A 114 19.99 -7.11 -3.31
C MET A 114 20.06 -7.03 -1.78
N LEU A 115 20.52 -8.10 -1.12
CA LEU A 115 20.53 -8.21 0.34
C LEU A 115 21.72 -7.51 0.98
N LYS A 116 22.92 -7.67 0.39
CA LYS A 116 24.20 -7.26 0.98
C LYS A 116 24.90 -6.13 0.22
N GLY A 117 24.45 -5.79 -0.96
CA GLY A 117 25.02 -4.71 -1.78
C GLY A 117 25.03 -3.38 -1.02
N LYS A 118 26.08 -2.59 -1.20
CA LYS A 118 26.26 -1.26 -0.62
C LYS A 118 26.42 -0.22 -1.72
N GLY A 119 25.97 1.01 -1.45
CA GLY A 119 26.12 2.12 -2.38
C GLY A 119 25.47 1.81 -3.74
N PHE A 120 26.21 2.05 -4.81
CA PHE A 120 25.75 1.89 -6.20
C PHE A 120 25.34 0.44 -6.55
N LEU A 121 26.03 -0.57 -6.03
CA LEU A 121 25.71 -1.98 -6.32
C LEU A 121 24.30 -2.37 -5.86
N LYS A 122 23.83 -1.81 -4.76
CA LYS A 122 22.46 -2.06 -4.26
C LYS A 122 21.37 -1.55 -5.22
N ILE A 123 21.72 -0.59 -6.08
CA ILE A 123 20.77 0.05 -7.00
C ILE A 123 20.60 -0.78 -8.28
N ILE A 124 21.63 -1.56 -8.68
CA ILE A 124 21.66 -2.30 -9.95
C ILE A 124 21.83 -3.83 -9.77
N PRO A 125 21.11 -4.48 -8.86
CA PRO A 125 21.33 -5.90 -8.55
C PRO A 125 21.08 -6.81 -9.76
N PHE A 126 20.06 -6.54 -10.54
CA PHE A 126 19.72 -7.30 -11.74
C PHE A 126 20.82 -7.21 -12.81
N LEU A 127 21.37 -6.02 -13.04
CA LEU A 127 22.45 -5.82 -14.00
C LEU A 127 23.72 -6.57 -13.56
N VAL A 128 24.06 -6.55 -12.27
CA VAL A 128 25.19 -7.31 -11.72
C VAL A 128 24.97 -8.82 -11.87
N GLY A 129 23.74 -9.28 -11.63
CA GLY A 129 23.36 -10.67 -11.85
C GLY A 129 23.54 -11.09 -13.30
N ILE A 130 22.98 -10.33 -14.25
CA ILE A 130 23.10 -10.61 -15.69
C ILE A 130 24.57 -10.62 -16.10
N ALA A 131 25.36 -9.61 -15.74
CA ALA A 131 26.77 -9.52 -16.10
C ALA A 131 27.58 -10.71 -15.54
N SER A 132 27.36 -11.08 -14.28
CA SER A 132 28.06 -12.22 -13.67
C SER A 132 27.65 -13.56 -14.27
N GLY A 133 26.36 -13.77 -14.54
CA GLY A 133 25.85 -14.96 -15.22
C GLY A 133 26.36 -15.07 -16.65
N TYR A 134 26.43 -13.95 -17.37
CA TYR A 134 27.00 -13.90 -18.71
C TYR A 134 28.50 -14.27 -18.72
N ILE A 135 29.29 -13.73 -17.78
CA ILE A 135 30.69 -14.09 -17.62
C ILE A 135 30.84 -15.59 -17.35
N LEU A 136 30.02 -16.17 -16.45
CA LEU A 136 30.04 -17.61 -16.20
C LEU A 136 29.66 -18.40 -17.46
N SER A 137 28.68 -17.94 -18.23
CA SER A 137 28.29 -18.59 -19.50
C SER A 137 29.43 -18.59 -20.54
N VAL A 138 30.21 -17.51 -20.62
CA VAL A 138 31.42 -17.43 -21.46
C VAL A 138 32.45 -18.46 -21.02
N ILE A 139 32.72 -18.56 -19.71
CA ILE A 139 33.67 -19.54 -19.16
C ILE A 139 33.24 -20.99 -19.47
N LEU A 140 31.95 -21.28 -19.44
CA LEU A 140 31.37 -22.59 -19.72
C LEU A 140 31.25 -22.90 -21.23
N GLY A 141 31.64 -21.93 -22.11
CA GLY A 141 31.57 -22.09 -23.56
C GLY A 141 30.15 -22.11 -24.13
N MET A 142 29.21 -21.42 -23.49
CA MET A 142 27.81 -21.35 -23.90
C MET A 142 27.49 -20.14 -24.79
N VAL A 143 28.43 -19.23 -24.98
CA VAL A 143 28.24 -17.98 -25.71
C VAL A 143 28.90 -18.05 -27.06
N ASP A 144 28.16 -17.79 -28.13
CA ASP A 144 28.69 -17.59 -29.49
C ASP A 144 28.87 -16.10 -29.75
N PHE A 145 30.10 -15.68 -29.99
CA PHE A 145 30.45 -14.30 -30.28
C PHE A 145 30.35 -13.90 -31.76
N THR A 146 30.05 -14.85 -32.65
CA THR A 146 29.94 -14.60 -34.09
C THR A 146 29.04 -13.41 -34.40
N PRO A 147 27.81 -13.28 -33.82
CA PRO A 147 26.95 -12.14 -34.06
C PRO A 147 27.59 -10.79 -33.69
N VAL A 148 28.39 -10.79 -32.61
CA VAL A 148 29.05 -9.55 -32.14
C VAL A 148 30.21 -9.18 -33.06
N ILE A 149 30.95 -10.19 -33.57
CA ILE A 149 32.08 -9.96 -34.47
C ILE A 149 31.60 -9.40 -35.81
N GLU A 150 30.52 -9.96 -36.35
CA GLU A 150 29.97 -9.59 -37.66
C GLU A 150 29.14 -8.30 -37.62
N ALA A 151 28.57 -7.92 -36.48
CA ALA A 151 27.77 -6.73 -36.36
C ALA A 151 28.58 -5.46 -36.66
N SER A 152 27.94 -4.52 -37.36
CA SER A 152 28.47 -3.17 -37.55
C SER A 152 28.47 -2.40 -36.22
N PHE A 153 29.39 -1.43 -36.06
CA PHE A 153 29.41 -0.59 -34.85
C PHE A 153 28.12 0.21 -34.69
N PHE A 154 27.65 0.80 -35.79
CA PHE A 154 26.33 1.44 -35.88
C PHE A 154 25.44 0.61 -36.82
N SER A 155 24.20 0.38 -36.42
CA SER A 155 23.17 -0.25 -37.23
C SER A 155 21.84 0.47 -37.04
N MET A 156 21.07 0.59 -38.12
CA MET A 156 19.71 1.09 -38.02
C MET A 156 18.84 -0.03 -37.49
N PRO A 157 18.00 0.23 -36.47
CA PRO A 157 16.98 -0.73 -36.06
C PRO A 157 16.02 -1.07 -37.20
N ASP A 158 15.54 -2.31 -37.24
CA ASP A 158 14.57 -2.77 -38.22
C ASP A 158 13.17 -2.22 -37.90
N PHE A 159 12.87 -1.02 -38.34
CA PHE A 159 11.57 -0.41 -38.14
C PHE A 159 10.49 -1.12 -38.98
N VAL A 160 9.37 -1.44 -38.34
CA VAL A 160 8.22 -2.10 -38.96
C VAL A 160 7.03 -1.11 -38.94
N VAL A 161 6.75 -0.50 -40.09
CA VAL A 161 5.75 0.58 -40.20
C VAL A 161 4.47 0.05 -40.85
N PRO A 162 3.26 0.28 -40.24
CA PRO A 162 1.98 -0.13 -40.84
C PRO A 162 1.80 0.48 -42.23
N PHE A 163 1.12 -0.28 -43.12
CA PHE A 163 0.85 0.06 -44.53
C PHE A 163 2.09 0.19 -45.43
N ILE A 164 3.33 0.14 -44.87
CA ILE A 164 4.58 0.10 -45.63
C ILE A 164 5.16 -1.32 -45.55
N SER A 165 5.38 -1.80 -44.33
CA SER A 165 6.00 -3.11 -44.10
C SER A 165 4.98 -4.25 -43.97
N TYR A 166 3.71 -3.93 -43.66
CA TYR A 166 2.65 -4.93 -43.43
C TYR A 166 1.23 -4.32 -43.50
N VAL A 167 0.23 -5.19 -43.66
CA VAL A 167 -1.18 -4.79 -43.55
C VAL A 167 -1.65 -5.02 -42.12
N PRO A 168 -2.32 -4.03 -41.51
CA PRO A 168 -2.90 -4.18 -40.17
C PRO A 168 -3.87 -5.35 -40.07
N SER A 169 -3.78 -6.11 -38.93
CA SER A 169 -4.64 -7.25 -38.68
C SER A 169 -5.69 -6.96 -37.61
N PHE A 170 -6.97 -7.02 -37.98
CA PHE A 170 -8.07 -6.82 -37.04
C PHE A 170 -8.13 -7.91 -35.95
N GLY A 171 -7.80 -9.16 -36.29
CA GLY A 171 -7.76 -10.25 -35.32
C GLY A 171 -6.66 -10.06 -34.27
N ALA A 172 -5.46 -9.63 -34.68
CA ALA A 172 -4.38 -9.32 -33.74
C ALA A 172 -4.74 -8.12 -32.86
N LEU A 173 -5.39 -7.10 -33.41
CA LEU A 173 -5.87 -5.94 -32.68
C LEU A 173 -6.78 -6.33 -31.52
N LEU A 174 -7.81 -7.12 -31.79
CA LEU A 174 -8.77 -7.56 -30.75
C LEU A 174 -8.16 -8.53 -29.73
N THR A 175 -7.09 -9.24 -30.07
CA THR A 175 -6.35 -10.09 -29.14
C THR A 175 -5.53 -9.27 -28.12
N ILE A 176 -4.95 -8.15 -28.56
CA ILE A 176 -3.99 -7.35 -27.77
C ILE A 176 -4.67 -6.19 -27.04
N ALA A 177 -5.63 -5.52 -27.67
CA ALA A 177 -6.29 -4.32 -27.13
C ALA A 177 -6.87 -4.48 -25.69
N PRO A 178 -7.47 -5.62 -25.30
CA PRO A 178 -8.01 -5.78 -23.94
C PRO A 178 -6.97 -5.65 -22.82
N ILE A 179 -5.70 -5.90 -23.10
CA ILE A 179 -4.61 -5.76 -22.12
C ILE A 179 -4.44 -4.28 -21.67
N ALA A 180 -4.93 -3.33 -22.43
CA ALA A 180 -4.92 -1.92 -22.02
C ALA A 180 -5.53 -1.70 -20.64
N ILE A 181 -6.54 -2.48 -20.24
CA ILE A 181 -7.16 -2.39 -18.91
C ILE A 181 -6.16 -2.76 -17.83
N VAL A 182 -5.38 -3.81 -18.06
CA VAL A 182 -4.36 -4.32 -17.13
C VAL A 182 -3.25 -3.30 -16.93
N THR A 183 -2.73 -2.77 -18.04
CA THR A 183 -1.63 -1.80 -17.99
C THR A 183 -2.05 -0.40 -17.55
N ILE A 184 -3.31 0.00 -17.75
CA ILE A 184 -3.87 1.19 -17.08
C ILE A 184 -3.90 1.00 -15.55
N ALA A 185 -4.26 -0.19 -15.08
CA ALA A 185 -4.24 -0.50 -13.65
C ALA A 185 -2.81 -0.46 -13.08
N GLU A 186 -1.83 -1.03 -13.81
CA GLU A 186 -0.40 -0.97 -13.49
C GLU A 186 0.09 0.49 -13.43
N HIS A 187 -0.24 1.30 -14.44
CA HIS A 187 0.08 2.72 -14.50
C HIS A 187 -0.42 3.50 -13.27
N ILE A 188 -1.65 3.23 -12.82
CA ILE A 188 -2.22 3.85 -11.62
C ILE A 188 -1.45 3.39 -10.37
N GLY A 189 -1.15 2.09 -10.28
CA GLY A 189 -0.40 1.51 -9.16
C GLY A 189 0.99 2.13 -9.00
N ASP A 190 1.76 2.19 -10.10
CA ASP A 190 3.12 2.74 -10.10
C ASP A 190 3.15 4.25 -9.79
N HIS A 191 2.20 5.02 -10.34
CA HIS A 191 2.08 6.44 -10.01
C HIS A 191 1.68 6.66 -8.55
N THR A 192 0.88 5.79 -7.97
CA THR A 192 0.53 5.83 -6.55
C THR A 192 1.76 5.54 -5.69
N ALA A 193 2.51 4.49 -6.01
CA ALA A 193 3.76 4.14 -5.31
C ALA A 193 4.79 5.28 -5.42
N LEU A 194 4.99 5.83 -6.61
CA LEU A 194 5.91 6.95 -6.82
C LEU A 194 5.45 8.20 -6.06
N SER A 195 4.14 8.48 -6.03
CA SER A 195 3.56 9.60 -5.26
C SER A 195 3.94 9.51 -3.78
N THR A 196 3.84 8.32 -3.20
CA THR A 196 4.25 8.06 -1.81
C THR A 196 5.75 8.28 -1.62
N ILE A 197 6.59 7.82 -2.56
CA ILE A 197 8.06 7.96 -2.48
C ILE A 197 8.51 9.43 -2.53
N ILE A 198 7.87 10.25 -3.39
CA ILE A 198 8.27 11.65 -3.60
C ILE A 198 7.48 12.64 -2.75
N GLY A 199 6.47 12.18 -2.00
CA GLY A 199 5.62 13.03 -1.16
C GLY A 199 4.72 13.98 -1.94
N LYS A 200 4.32 13.62 -3.18
CA LYS A 200 3.46 14.43 -4.06
C LYS A 200 2.44 13.56 -4.76
N ASP A 201 1.17 13.93 -4.76
CA ASP A 201 0.11 13.19 -5.45
C ASP A 201 0.18 13.42 -6.98
N LEU A 202 0.85 12.52 -7.69
CA LEU A 202 0.98 12.56 -9.15
C LEU A 202 -0.34 12.28 -9.87
N LEU A 203 -1.29 11.61 -9.22
CA LEU A 203 -2.62 11.37 -9.78
C LEU A 203 -3.51 12.61 -9.71
N LYS A 204 -3.12 13.61 -8.88
CA LYS A 204 -3.76 14.92 -8.79
C LYS A 204 -2.99 15.95 -9.61
N GLU A 205 -1.67 16.01 -9.47
CA GLU A 205 -0.80 16.94 -10.20
C GLU A 205 0.50 16.22 -10.65
N PRO A 206 0.71 16.04 -11.96
CA PRO A 206 0.09 16.66 -13.14
C PRO A 206 -1.31 16.15 -13.46
N GLY A 207 -1.77 15.07 -12.85
CA GLY A 207 -3.06 14.44 -13.03
C GLY A 207 -2.99 13.16 -13.88
N LEU A 208 -3.80 12.17 -13.52
CA LEU A 208 -3.86 10.86 -14.18
C LEU A 208 -4.13 10.99 -15.69
N ASN A 209 -4.96 11.94 -16.10
CA ASN A 209 -5.23 12.21 -17.52
C ASN A 209 -3.98 12.57 -18.31
N ARG A 210 -3.05 13.34 -17.73
CA ARG A 210 -1.82 13.77 -18.42
C ARG A 210 -0.74 12.69 -18.42
N THR A 211 -0.65 11.92 -17.36
CA THR A 211 0.32 10.80 -17.29
C THR A 211 -0.09 9.71 -18.26
N LEU A 212 -1.38 9.35 -18.28
CA LEU A 212 -1.93 8.35 -19.18
C LEU A 212 -1.91 8.81 -20.66
N LEU A 213 -2.15 10.11 -20.94
CA LEU A 213 -1.99 10.68 -22.27
C LEU A 213 -0.54 10.52 -22.79
N GLY A 214 0.45 10.76 -21.91
CA GLY A 214 1.86 10.60 -22.26
C GLY A 214 2.23 9.17 -22.60
N ASP A 215 1.77 8.22 -21.80
CA ASP A 215 1.96 6.79 -22.00
C ASP A 215 1.25 6.30 -23.27
N GLY A 216 0.01 6.76 -23.50
CA GLY A 216 -0.76 6.43 -24.70
C GLY A 216 -0.09 6.90 -26.00
N ILE A 217 0.43 8.12 -26.02
CA ILE A 217 1.17 8.65 -27.19
C ILE A 217 2.46 7.83 -27.39
N ALA A 218 3.20 7.54 -26.33
CA ALA A 218 4.43 6.76 -26.41
C ALA A 218 4.16 5.33 -26.91
N THR A 219 3.11 4.67 -26.42
CA THR A 219 2.67 3.35 -26.85
C THR A 219 2.23 3.35 -28.32
N PHE A 220 1.47 4.36 -28.74
CA PHE A 220 1.07 4.49 -30.15
C PHE A 220 2.29 4.62 -31.07
N VAL A 221 3.25 5.49 -30.70
CA VAL A 221 4.49 5.68 -31.48
C VAL A 221 5.35 4.41 -31.48
N ALA A 222 5.44 3.69 -30.35
CA ALA A 222 6.13 2.40 -30.29
C ALA A 222 5.52 1.41 -31.30
N GLY A 223 4.19 1.23 -31.29
CA GLY A 223 3.50 0.34 -32.23
C GLY A 223 3.64 0.79 -33.68
N LEU A 224 3.68 2.11 -33.95
CA LEU A 224 3.91 2.68 -35.29
C LEU A 224 5.32 2.34 -35.82
N LEU A 225 6.30 2.21 -34.93
CA LEU A 225 7.68 1.91 -35.31
C LEU A 225 8.01 0.40 -35.18
N GLY A 226 7.04 -0.44 -34.86
CA GLY A 226 7.21 -1.90 -34.74
C GLY A 226 7.63 -2.36 -33.33
N GLY A 227 7.48 -1.52 -32.32
CA GLY A 227 7.78 -1.86 -30.92
C GLY A 227 6.55 -2.33 -30.14
N PRO A 228 6.74 -3.04 -29.00
CA PRO A 228 5.66 -3.44 -28.11
C PRO A 228 5.06 -2.25 -27.34
N ALA A 229 3.89 -2.47 -26.72
CA ALA A 229 3.24 -1.45 -25.91
C ALA A 229 4.07 -1.13 -24.66
N ASN A 230 4.04 0.13 -24.27
CA ASN A 230 4.73 0.63 -23.06
C ASN A 230 3.87 0.47 -21.80
N THR A 231 4.55 0.52 -20.68
CA THR A 231 3.98 0.68 -19.33
C THR A 231 4.97 1.45 -18.46
N THR A 232 4.53 1.85 -17.28
CA THR A 232 5.41 2.38 -16.23
C THR A 232 6.26 1.25 -15.62
N TYR A 233 7.52 1.56 -15.27
CA TYR A 233 8.41 0.58 -14.66
C TYR A 233 8.49 0.77 -13.13
N GLY A 234 7.88 -0.17 -12.40
CA GLY A 234 7.93 -0.24 -10.94
C GLY A 234 9.35 -0.41 -10.40
N GLU A 235 10.23 -1.10 -11.14
CA GLU A 235 11.65 -1.25 -10.83
C GLU A 235 12.35 0.12 -10.81
N ASN A 236 12.10 0.96 -11.81
CA ASN A 236 12.66 2.31 -11.86
C ASN A 236 12.08 3.20 -10.76
N THR A 237 10.81 3.03 -10.42
CA THR A 237 10.17 3.68 -9.28
C THR A 237 10.90 3.31 -7.98
N SER A 238 11.27 2.05 -7.83
CA SER A 238 12.08 1.57 -6.69
C SER A 238 13.47 2.21 -6.65
N VAL A 239 14.12 2.38 -7.82
CA VAL A 239 15.42 3.08 -7.94
C VAL A 239 15.28 4.54 -7.51
N VAL A 240 14.23 5.24 -7.93
CA VAL A 240 13.93 6.61 -7.45
C VAL A 240 13.77 6.63 -5.94
N GLY A 241 13.10 5.64 -5.37
CA GLY A 241 12.93 5.49 -3.91
C GLY A 241 14.24 5.33 -3.16
N MET A 242 15.16 4.52 -3.69
CA MET A 242 16.48 4.25 -3.09
C MET A 242 17.46 5.41 -3.24
N THR A 243 17.51 6.03 -4.43
CA THR A 243 18.45 7.11 -4.75
C THR A 243 17.97 8.47 -4.28
N LYS A 244 16.67 8.63 -4.06
CA LYS A 244 15.98 9.92 -3.83
C LYS A 244 16.15 10.91 -4.99
N VAL A 245 16.52 10.44 -6.18
CA VAL A 245 16.66 11.25 -7.39
C VAL A 245 15.36 11.19 -8.18
N ALA A 246 14.44 12.11 -7.89
CA ALA A 246 13.15 12.25 -8.57
C ALA A 246 13.19 13.36 -9.63
N SER A 247 14.18 13.30 -10.53
CA SER A 247 14.38 14.32 -11.58
C SER A 247 13.88 13.82 -12.92
N VAL A 248 12.95 14.57 -13.51
CA VAL A 248 12.45 14.30 -14.88
C VAL A 248 13.56 14.43 -15.92
N TRP A 249 14.53 15.31 -15.70
CA TRP A 249 15.69 15.46 -16.60
C TRP A 249 16.60 14.23 -16.59
N VAL A 250 16.81 13.61 -15.42
CA VAL A 250 17.57 12.37 -15.31
C VAL A 250 16.85 11.23 -16.04
N ILE A 251 15.55 11.09 -15.84
CA ILE A 251 14.72 10.10 -16.55
C ILE A 251 14.74 10.35 -18.08
N GLY A 252 14.59 11.60 -18.49
CA GLY A 252 14.65 11.97 -19.91
C GLY A 252 16.00 11.68 -20.57
N LEU A 253 17.11 11.98 -19.87
CA LEU A 253 18.45 11.65 -20.34
C LEU A 253 18.66 10.12 -20.43
N ALA A 254 18.20 9.37 -19.43
CA ALA A 254 18.25 7.90 -19.46
C ALA A 254 17.50 7.33 -20.67
N ALA A 255 16.32 7.88 -21.00
CA ALA A 255 15.57 7.47 -22.19
C ALA A 255 16.31 7.78 -23.49
N ILE A 256 16.94 8.96 -23.60
CA ILE A 256 17.78 9.32 -24.77
C ILE A 256 18.96 8.34 -24.87
N MET A 257 19.65 8.04 -23.77
CA MET A 257 20.76 7.08 -23.77
C MET A 257 20.30 5.69 -24.21
N ALA A 258 19.12 5.23 -23.75
CA ALA A 258 18.56 3.94 -24.17
C ALA A 258 18.30 3.91 -25.70
N ILE A 259 17.74 4.99 -26.26
CA ILE A 259 17.55 5.12 -27.70
C ILE A 259 18.90 5.04 -28.45
N LEU A 260 19.90 5.78 -27.99
CA LEU A 260 21.23 5.77 -28.61
C LEU A 260 21.89 4.39 -28.57
N LEU A 261 21.73 3.64 -27.46
CA LEU A 261 22.21 2.26 -27.34
C LEU A 261 21.56 1.33 -28.36
N GLY A 262 20.30 1.57 -28.74
CA GLY A 262 19.61 0.81 -29.78
C GLY A 262 20.22 0.96 -31.18
N PHE A 263 20.96 2.05 -31.45
CA PHE A 263 21.68 2.27 -32.71
C PHE A 263 23.11 1.71 -32.70
N LEU A 264 23.60 1.22 -31.55
CA LEU A 264 24.91 0.58 -31.44
C LEU A 264 24.79 -0.92 -31.77
N GLY A 265 25.03 -1.29 -33.04
CA GLY A 265 24.88 -2.67 -33.50
C GLY A 265 25.73 -3.68 -32.73
N LYS A 266 26.96 -3.32 -32.32
CA LYS A 266 27.79 -4.15 -31.43
C LYS A 266 27.14 -4.39 -30.07
N PHE A 267 26.45 -3.38 -29.49
CA PHE A 267 25.78 -3.50 -28.20
C PHE A 267 24.53 -4.38 -28.31
N THR A 268 23.72 -4.17 -29.34
CA THR A 268 22.51 -4.99 -29.57
C THR A 268 22.87 -6.44 -29.86
N ALA A 269 23.93 -6.68 -30.66
CA ALA A 269 24.46 -8.02 -30.89
C ALA A 269 25.00 -8.67 -29.60
N LEU A 270 25.69 -7.91 -28.73
CA LEU A 270 26.14 -8.42 -27.44
C LEU A 270 24.97 -8.86 -26.54
N VAL A 271 23.91 -8.03 -26.47
CA VAL A 271 22.70 -8.36 -25.70
C VAL A 271 22.02 -9.62 -26.25
N SER A 272 21.99 -9.81 -27.57
CA SER A 272 21.37 -10.99 -28.19
C SER A 272 22.16 -12.30 -27.94
N THR A 273 23.45 -12.23 -27.55
CA THR A 273 24.25 -13.41 -27.19
C THR A 273 24.06 -13.86 -25.72
N ILE A 274 23.27 -13.14 -24.93
CA ILE A 274 23.01 -13.54 -23.53
C ILE A 274 22.20 -14.84 -23.54
N PRO A 275 22.71 -15.94 -22.94
CA PRO A 275 22.01 -17.21 -22.91
C PRO A 275 20.68 -17.12 -22.11
N ASN A 276 19.65 -17.84 -22.57
CA ASN A 276 18.35 -17.89 -21.90
C ASN A 276 18.46 -18.28 -20.41
N ALA A 277 19.42 -19.14 -20.05
CA ALA A 277 19.66 -19.53 -18.66
C ALA A 277 20.00 -18.33 -17.75
N VAL A 278 20.74 -17.33 -18.25
CA VAL A 278 21.02 -16.09 -17.51
C VAL A 278 19.75 -15.29 -17.31
N LEU A 279 18.95 -15.15 -18.39
CA LEU A 279 17.66 -14.44 -18.35
C LEU A 279 16.70 -15.16 -17.40
N GLY A 280 16.56 -16.48 -17.50
CA GLY A 280 15.72 -17.28 -16.60
C GLY A 280 16.10 -17.14 -15.13
N GLY A 281 17.41 -17.14 -14.82
CA GLY A 281 17.90 -16.93 -13.45
C GLY A 281 17.51 -15.57 -12.86
N VAL A 282 17.57 -14.49 -13.65
CA VAL A 282 17.13 -13.16 -13.25
C VAL A 282 15.59 -13.08 -13.19
N SER A 283 14.91 -13.67 -14.15
CA SER A 283 13.44 -13.65 -14.29
C SER A 283 12.73 -14.29 -13.11
N LEU A 284 13.33 -15.28 -12.44
CA LEU A 284 12.80 -15.85 -11.19
C LEU A 284 12.57 -14.77 -10.11
N LEU A 285 13.52 -13.86 -9.96
CA LEU A 285 13.39 -12.76 -9.01
C LEU A 285 12.48 -11.65 -9.57
N LEU A 286 12.68 -11.29 -10.84
CA LEU A 286 12.00 -10.16 -11.46
C LEU A 286 10.48 -10.37 -11.52
N TYR A 287 10.03 -11.52 -12.02
CA TYR A 287 8.59 -11.84 -12.12
C TYR A 287 7.95 -12.04 -10.75
N GLY A 288 8.70 -12.66 -9.82
CA GLY A 288 8.29 -12.72 -8.41
C GLY A 288 8.12 -11.33 -7.79
N PHE A 289 9.02 -10.41 -8.09
CA PHE A 289 8.97 -9.04 -7.59
C PHE A 289 7.74 -8.28 -8.11
N ILE A 290 7.40 -8.45 -9.39
CA ILE A 290 6.17 -7.88 -9.97
C ILE A 290 4.94 -8.44 -9.23
N ALA A 291 4.88 -9.75 -8.99
CA ALA A 291 3.76 -10.35 -8.26
C ALA A 291 3.64 -9.82 -6.82
N VAL A 292 4.75 -9.66 -6.13
CA VAL A 292 4.79 -9.09 -4.76
C VAL A 292 4.35 -7.62 -4.75
N ASN A 293 4.64 -6.84 -5.80
CA ASN A 293 4.12 -5.48 -5.92
C ASN A 293 2.58 -5.46 -5.99
N GLY A 294 1.96 -6.42 -6.71
CA GLY A 294 0.51 -6.58 -6.71
C GLY A 294 -0.05 -6.91 -5.32
N LEU A 295 0.61 -7.81 -4.59
CA LEU A 295 0.25 -8.14 -3.20
C LEU A 295 0.38 -6.90 -2.29
N LYS A 296 1.43 -6.11 -2.48
CA LYS A 296 1.65 -4.87 -1.73
C LYS A 296 0.52 -3.86 -1.93
N VAL A 297 -0.03 -3.73 -3.15
CA VAL A 297 -1.21 -2.90 -3.42
C VAL A 297 -2.39 -3.32 -2.56
N LEU A 298 -2.65 -4.63 -2.41
CA LEU A 298 -3.74 -5.15 -1.59
C LEU A 298 -3.53 -4.83 -0.09
N ILE A 299 -2.31 -5.02 0.41
CA ILE A 299 -1.94 -4.79 1.82
C ILE A 299 -2.00 -3.29 2.16
N GLU A 300 -1.41 -2.43 1.35
CA GLU A 300 -1.38 -0.98 1.59
C GLU A 300 -2.78 -0.34 1.56
N ASN A 301 -3.66 -0.87 0.74
CA ASN A 301 -5.07 -0.46 0.70
C ASN A 301 -5.97 -1.25 1.67
N LYS A 302 -5.38 -2.05 2.58
CA LYS A 302 -6.07 -2.79 3.64
C LYS A 302 -7.26 -3.60 3.11
N ILE A 303 -7.08 -4.29 1.98
CA ILE A 303 -8.14 -5.11 1.41
C ILE A 303 -8.46 -6.26 2.37
N ASP A 304 -9.70 -6.27 2.83
CA ASP A 304 -10.21 -7.27 3.77
C ASP A 304 -10.68 -8.53 3.03
N PHE A 305 -9.94 -9.62 3.18
CA PHE A 305 -10.28 -10.93 2.62
C PHE A 305 -11.19 -11.76 3.52
N SER A 306 -11.68 -11.26 4.65
CA SER A 306 -12.81 -11.88 5.36
C SER A 306 -14.12 -11.66 4.60
N LYS A 307 -14.19 -10.65 3.74
CA LYS A 307 -15.33 -10.33 2.91
C LYS A 307 -15.41 -11.27 1.70
N SER A 308 -16.52 -12.02 1.59
CA SER A 308 -16.76 -12.98 0.51
C SER A 308 -16.66 -12.34 -0.88
N ARG A 309 -17.10 -11.09 -1.02
CA ARG A 309 -16.98 -10.31 -2.26
C ARG A 309 -15.53 -10.20 -2.73
N ASN A 310 -14.60 -9.84 -1.85
CA ASN A 310 -13.20 -9.66 -2.19
C ASN A 310 -12.51 -10.99 -2.51
N ILE A 311 -12.87 -12.06 -1.79
CA ILE A 311 -12.42 -13.43 -2.11
C ILE A 311 -12.87 -13.83 -3.50
N ILE A 312 -14.16 -13.66 -3.84
CA ILE A 312 -14.71 -14.03 -5.16
C ILE A 312 -13.99 -13.28 -6.27
N ILE A 313 -13.80 -11.96 -6.15
CA ILE A 313 -13.11 -11.16 -7.17
C ILE A 313 -11.67 -11.66 -7.35
N ALA A 314 -10.88 -11.68 -6.28
CA ALA A 314 -9.47 -12.02 -6.38
C ALA A 314 -9.23 -13.46 -6.83
N SER A 315 -9.96 -14.44 -6.28
CA SER A 315 -9.82 -15.86 -6.64
C SER A 315 -10.20 -16.12 -8.09
N SER A 316 -11.32 -15.55 -8.56
CA SER A 316 -11.74 -15.70 -9.95
C SER A 316 -10.71 -15.11 -10.92
N MET A 317 -10.17 -13.93 -10.60
CA MET A 317 -9.14 -13.30 -11.41
C MET A 317 -7.87 -14.15 -11.47
N LEU A 318 -7.35 -14.58 -10.30
CA LEU A 318 -6.10 -15.35 -10.22
C LEU A 318 -6.23 -16.68 -10.96
N VAL A 319 -7.33 -17.41 -10.77
CA VAL A 319 -7.56 -18.70 -11.45
C VAL A 319 -7.66 -18.53 -12.96
N LEU A 320 -8.42 -17.55 -13.46
CA LEU A 320 -8.52 -17.30 -14.90
C LEU A 320 -7.21 -16.81 -15.49
N GLY A 321 -6.51 -15.90 -14.79
CA GLY A 321 -5.28 -15.31 -15.28
C GLY A 321 -4.09 -16.27 -15.33
N LEU A 322 -3.98 -17.17 -14.33
CA LEU A 322 -2.86 -18.10 -14.18
C LEU A 322 -3.17 -19.50 -14.73
N GLY A 323 -4.44 -19.86 -14.86
CA GLY A 323 -4.90 -21.18 -15.31
C GLY A 323 -4.74 -21.43 -16.80
N GLY A 324 -4.12 -20.52 -17.55
CA GLY A 324 -3.94 -20.67 -19.00
C GLY A 324 -5.22 -20.58 -19.82
N ALA A 325 -6.30 -19.98 -19.28
CA ALA A 325 -7.57 -19.83 -19.98
C ALA A 325 -7.38 -19.01 -21.28
N VAL A 326 -7.91 -19.52 -22.38
CA VAL A 326 -7.99 -18.80 -23.66
C VAL A 326 -9.37 -19.03 -24.26
N ILE A 327 -10.08 -17.96 -24.56
CA ILE A 327 -11.34 -18.04 -25.29
C ILE A 327 -11.08 -17.63 -26.75
N ASN A 328 -11.30 -18.56 -27.66
CA ASN A 328 -11.21 -18.29 -29.10
C ASN A 328 -12.61 -18.00 -29.66
N ILE A 329 -12.81 -16.76 -30.15
CA ILE A 329 -14.03 -16.32 -30.83
C ILE A 329 -13.64 -16.00 -32.27
N ALA A 330 -14.00 -16.88 -33.20
CA ALA A 330 -13.57 -16.80 -34.61
C ALA A 330 -12.03 -16.66 -34.73
N THR A 331 -11.53 -15.52 -35.19
CA THR A 331 -10.10 -15.24 -35.37
C THR A 331 -9.44 -14.58 -34.14
N VAL A 332 -10.22 -14.28 -33.09
CA VAL A 332 -9.74 -13.55 -31.90
C VAL A 332 -9.47 -14.52 -30.75
N GLY A 333 -8.27 -14.48 -30.18
CA GLY A 333 -7.93 -15.22 -28.95
C GLY A 333 -7.85 -14.26 -27.76
N ILE A 334 -8.77 -14.38 -26.82
CA ILE A 334 -8.74 -13.59 -25.57
C ILE A 334 -7.92 -14.38 -24.55
N SER A 335 -6.80 -13.83 -24.13
CA SER A 335 -5.90 -14.48 -23.15
C SER A 335 -6.50 -14.50 -21.75
N GLY A 336 -6.05 -15.43 -20.90
CA GLY A 336 -6.47 -15.53 -19.50
C GLY A 336 -6.26 -14.25 -18.71
N MET A 337 -5.21 -13.50 -18.98
CA MET A 337 -4.97 -12.19 -18.37
C MET A 337 -6.05 -11.17 -18.74
N SER A 338 -6.44 -11.10 -20.03
CA SER A 338 -7.55 -10.24 -20.49
C SER A 338 -8.87 -10.67 -19.85
N LEU A 339 -9.13 -11.99 -19.80
CA LEU A 339 -10.32 -12.55 -19.16
C LEU A 339 -10.37 -12.20 -17.67
N ALA A 340 -9.27 -12.36 -16.96
CA ALA A 340 -9.16 -12.00 -15.55
C ALA A 340 -9.47 -10.52 -15.32
N ALA A 341 -8.96 -9.63 -16.18
CA ALA A 341 -9.24 -8.20 -16.11
C ALA A 341 -10.74 -7.91 -16.31
N PHE A 342 -11.35 -8.46 -17.36
CA PHE A 342 -12.79 -8.29 -17.61
C PHE A 342 -13.65 -8.84 -16.48
N VAL A 343 -13.37 -10.06 -16.04
CA VAL A 343 -14.14 -10.71 -14.96
C VAL A 343 -13.96 -9.94 -13.66
N GLY A 344 -12.76 -9.49 -13.32
CA GLY A 344 -12.51 -8.67 -12.14
C GLY A 344 -13.32 -7.36 -12.14
N VAL A 345 -13.32 -6.65 -13.27
CA VAL A 345 -14.12 -5.42 -13.42
C VAL A 345 -15.63 -5.73 -13.34
N ILE A 346 -16.11 -6.75 -14.06
CA ILE A 346 -17.52 -7.12 -14.07
C ILE A 346 -18.00 -7.54 -12.68
N LEU A 347 -17.26 -8.42 -11.99
CA LEU A 347 -17.59 -8.85 -10.63
C LEU A 347 -17.56 -7.67 -9.67
N ASN A 348 -16.59 -6.76 -9.80
CA ASN A 348 -16.53 -5.56 -8.97
C ASN A 348 -17.76 -4.64 -9.15
N LEU A 349 -18.34 -4.59 -10.36
CA LEU A 349 -19.51 -3.76 -10.65
C LEU A 349 -20.84 -4.44 -10.27
N ILE A 350 -20.94 -5.78 -10.42
CA ILE A 350 -22.18 -6.54 -10.23
C ILE A 350 -22.34 -7.02 -8.80
N LEU A 351 -21.25 -7.48 -8.15
CA LEU A 351 -21.36 -7.99 -6.79
C LEU A 351 -21.76 -6.87 -5.84
N PRO A 352 -22.76 -7.10 -4.99
CA PRO A 352 -23.18 -6.10 -4.02
C PRO A 352 -21.95 -5.70 -3.21
N LYS A 353 -21.77 -4.41 -3.06
CA LYS A 353 -20.85 -3.91 -2.04
C LYS A 353 -21.46 -4.38 -0.72
N GLU A 354 -20.79 -5.32 -0.05
CA GLU A 354 -21.10 -5.56 1.34
C GLU A 354 -20.97 -4.17 1.98
N LYS A 355 -22.11 -3.63 2.42
CA LYS A 355 -22.10 -2.36 3.16
C LYS A 355 -21.04 -2.57 4.23
N ASN A 356 -19.98 -1.79 4.18
CA ASN A 356 -19.17 -1.63 5.36
C ASN A 356 -20.17 -1.22 6.43
N ASP A 357 -20.03 -1.69 7.65
CA ASP A 357 -20.84 -1.17 8.74
C ASP A 357 -20.70 0.37 8.84
N GLU A 358 -19.78 0.97 8.12
CA GLU A 358 -19.57 2.41 7.89
C GLU A 358 -20.46 3.01 6.78
N ASP A 359 -20.88 2.24 5.75
CA ASP A 359 -21.78 2.72 4.67
C ASP A 359 -23.26 2.68 5.07
N LYS A 360 -23.61 2.05 6.20
CA LYS A 360 -24.96 2.06 6.76
C LYS A 360 -25.34 3.40 7.40
N ILE A 361 -24.38 4.31 7.53
CA ILE A 361 -24.58 5.61 8.23
C ILE A 361 -25.05 6.73 7.28
N THR A 362 -25.07 6.53 5.95
CA THR A 362 -25.34 7.63 5.00
C THR A 362 -26.66 7.57 4.24
N ASP A 363 -27.47 6.51 4.36
CA ASP A 363 -28.70 6.38 3.55
C ASP A 363 -30.05 6.48 4.31
N ASP A 364 -30.03 6.70 5.63
CA ASP A 364 -31.26 6.89 6.40
C ASP A 364 -31.27 8.23 7.15
N GLU A 365 -31.14 9.36 6.41
CA GLU A 365 -31.64 10.65 6.87
C GLU A 365 -33.11 10.79 6.47
N GLU A 366 -33.98 10.03 7.10
CA GLU A 366 -35.40 10.41 7.26
C GLU A 366 -35.70 10.57 8.75
N ILE A 367 -36.01 11.80 9.03
CA ILE A 367 -36.50 12.46 10.23
C ILE A 367 -37.41 11.55 11.06
N ILE A 368 -37.01 11.20 12.27
CA ILE A 368 -37.93 10.93 13.36
C ILE A 368 -37.60 11.87 14.52
N ASP A 369 -38.44 12.87 14.61
CA ASP A 369 -38.59 13.77 15.73
C ASP A 369 -39.19 12.96 16.89
N GLU A 370 -38.39 12.55 17.88
CA GLU A 370 -38.90 12.06 19.15
C GLU A 370 -38.11 12.60 20.33
N LYS A 371 -38.79 13.51 20.95
CA LYS A 371 -38.78 13.89 22.37
C LYS A 371 -37.45 13.83 23.12
N LYS A 372 -36.91 15.01 23.27
CA LYS A 372 -36.03 15.41 24.37
C LYS A 372 -36.69 15.06 25.72
N GLU A 373 -36.06 14.15 26.45
CA GLU A 373 -36.04 14.26 27.90
C GLU A 373 -34.78 15.02 28.29
N ASP A 374 -34.97 16.27 28.59
CA ASP A 374 -34.01 17.19 29.17
C ASP A 374 -33.60 16.65 30.57
N GLU A 375 -32.48 15.96 30.66
CA GLU A 375 -31.69 16.01 31.90
C GLU A 375 -30.60 17.07 31.70
N ASN A 376 -30.94 18.28 32.05
CA ASN A 376 -29.99 19.36 32.30
C ASN A 376 -29.09 18.95 33.48
N MET A 377 -27.96 18.29 33.19
CA MET A 377 -26.98 17.99 34.20
C MET A 377 -26.16 19.26 34.45
N ASP A 378 -26.33 19.83 35.63
CA ASP A 378 -25.68 21.07 36.08
C ASP A 378 -24.14 20.85 36.11
N THR A 379 -23.39 21.51 35.25
CA THR A 379 -21.93 21.41 35.09
C THR A 379 -21.14 21.94 36.30
N LYS A 380 -21.81 22.28 37.38
CA LYS A 380 -21.21 22.84 38.60
C LYS A 380 -20.57 21.83 39.55
N ASP A 381 -20.77 20.52 39.33
CA ASP A 381 -20.37 19.48 40.31
C ASP A 381 -19.15 18.66 39.87
N ILE A 382 -18.25 19.18 39.02
CA ILE A 382 -17.02 18.48 38.67
C ILE A 382 -16.08 18.48 39.88
N ASN A 383 -15.79 17.27 40.42
CA ASN A 383 -14.82 17.11 41.49
C ASN A 383 -13.38 17.29 40.93
N LYS A 384 -12.81 18.46 41.19
CA LYS A 384 -11.47 18.84 40.71
C LYS A 384 -10.33 17.95 41.29
N GLN A 385 -10.59 17.15 42.34
CA GLN A 385 -9.59 16.24 42.90
C GLN A 385 -9.40 14.97 42.07
N GLU A 386 -10.43 14.57 41.32
CA GLU A 386 -10.38 13.37 40.46
C GLU A 386 -10.14 13.68 38.99
N LEU A 387 -10.03 14.97 38.62
CA LEU A 387 -9.71 15.43 37.26
C LEU A 387 -8.37 16.16 37.27
N VAL A 388 -7.39 15.65 36.50
CA VAL A 388 -6.10 16.28 36.27
C VAL A 388 -6.04 16.77 34.83
N VAL A 389 -6.06 18.08 34.64
CA VAL A 389 -5.81 18.73 33.35
C VAL A 389 -4.35 19.14 33.29
N LEU A 390 -3.62 18.71 32.26
CA LEU A 390 -2.21 19.02 32.12
C LEU A 390 -2.00 20.49 31.73
N ASP A 391 -1.51 21.28 32.66
CA ASP A 391 -1.16 22.69 32.45
C ASP A 391 0.34 22.83 32.13
N HIS A 392 0.71 22.77 30.84
CA HIS A 392 2.08 22.91 30.40
C HIS A 392 2.18 23.50 28.98
N PRO A 393 3.05 24.52 28.72
CA PRO A 393 3.13 25.17 27.41
C PRO A 393 3.39 24.24 26.23
N LEU A 394 4.13 23.13 26.41
CA LEU A 394 4.34 22.13 25.36
C LEU A 394 3.09 21.34 25.04
N ILE A 395 2.22 21.10 25.99
CA ILE A 395 0.95 20.44 25.78
C ILE A 395 0.04 21.36 24.97
N GLU A 396 -0.08 22.62 25.38
CA GLU A 396 -0.86 23.64 24.67
C GLU A 396 -0.40 23.82 23.24
N HIS A 397 0.92 23.92 23.01
CA HIS A 397 1.52 23.96 21.68
C HIS A 397 1.13 22.74 20.82
N LYS A 398 1.29 21.53 21.34
CA LYS A 398 0.97 20.32 20.61
C LYS A 398 -0.53 20.16 20.35
N LEU A 399 -1.38 20.56 21.30
CA LEU A 399 -2.83 20.60 21.13
C LEU A 399 -3.26 21.59 20.05
N SER A 400 -2.61 22.74 19.95
CA SER A 400 -2.90 23.75 18.91
C SER A 400 -2.68 23.16 17.52
N ILE A 401 -1.58 22.43 17.30
CA ILE A 401 -1.31 21.75 16.03
C ILE A 401 -2.29 20.59 15.82
N LEU A 402 -2.55 19.79 16.85
CA LEU A 402 -3.47 18.66 16.79
C LEU A 402 -4.90 19.08 16.39
N ARG A 403 -5.38 20.23 16.90
CA ARG A 403 -6.71 20.77 16.62
C ARG A 403 -6.85 21.32 15.21
N ASP A 404 -5.77 21.79 14.57
CA ASP A 404 -5.83 22.36 13.23
C ASP A 404 -6.36 21.31 12.24
N LYS A 405 -7.42 21.67 11.52
CA LYS A 405 -8.04 20.82 10.49
C LYS A 405 -7.09 20.46 9.35
N ASN A 406 -6.04 21.24 9.14
CA ASN A 406 -5.04 21.00 8.09
C ASN A 406 -3.90 20.05 8.53
N THR A 407 -3.83 19.69 9.81
CA THR A 407 -2.84 18.72 10.31
C THR A 407 -3.06 17.37 9.67
N GLY A 408 -2.07 16.89 8.92
CA GLY A 408 -2.15 15.63 8.20
C GLY A 408 -2.14 14.41 9.13
N THR A 409 -2.67 13.28 8.65
CA THR A 409 -2.81 12.03 9.44
C THR A 409 -1.49 11.57 10.08
N LYS A 410 -0.35 11.71 9.40
CA LYS A 410 0.95 11.32 9.97
C LYS A 410 1.30 12.15 11.20
N GLU A 411 1.27 13.48 11.05
CA GLU A 411 1.59 14.42 12.11
C GLU A 411 0.58 14.33 13.26
N PHE A 412 -0.71 14.17 12.94
CA PHE A 412 -1.76 13.94 13.94
C PHE A 412 -1.46 12.72 14.80
N ARG A 413 -1.07 11.59 14.17
CA ARG A 413 -0.73 10.35 14.87
C ARG A 413 0.50 10.49 15.76
N GLU A 414 1.53 11.19 15.27
CA GLU A 414 2.75 11.48 16.05
C GLU A 414 2.40 12.32 17.28
N LEU A 415 1.59 13.38 17.12
CA LEU A 415 1.15 14.25 18.23
C LEU A 415 0.29 13.51 19.26
N VAL A 416 -0.61 12.63 18.83
CA VAL A 416 -1.42 11.78 19.73
C VAL A 416 -0.52 10.91 20.62
N GLY A 417 0.51 10.28 20.05
CA GLY A 417 1.48 9.49 20.80
C GLY A 417 2.30 10.35 21.77
N GLU A 418 2.76 11.53 21.34
CA GLU A 418 3.54 12.45 22.16
C GLU A 418 2.75 13.00 23.35
N ILE A 419 1.51 13.45 23.13
CA ILE A 419 0.63 13.91 24.22
C ILE A 419 0.28 12.73 25.14
N GLY A 420 0.05 11.54 24.56
CA GLY A 420 -0.15 10.29 25.34
C GLY A 420 1.03 9.99 26.27
N MET A 421 2.26 10.22 25.83
CA MET A 421 3.46 10.06 26.66
C MET A 421 3.47 11.04 27.85
N PHE A 422 3.10 12.31 27.63
CA PHE A 422 3.01 13.29 28.71
C PHE A 422 1.88 12.98 29.70
N LEU A 423 0.74 12.50 29.19
CA LEU A 423 -0.36 12.02 30.05
C LEU A 423 0.08 10.83 30.90
N CYS A 424 0.80 9.89 30.33
CA CYS A 424 1.37 8.76 31.07
C CYS A 424 2.35 9.25 32.15
N TYR A 425 3.24 10.18 31.81
CA TYR A 425 4.20 10.76 32.76
C TYR A 425 3.48 11.35 33.97
N GLU A 426 2.44 12.15 33.78
CA GLU A 426 1.69 12.75 34.89
C GLU A 426 0.87 11.69 35.67
N ALA A 427 0.24 10.74 34.95
CA ALA A 427 -0.51 9.66 35.58
C ALA A 427 0.36 8.74 36.45
N MET A 428 1.65 8.68 36.20
CA MET A 428 2.62 7.88 36.94
C MET A 428 3.32 8.62 38.09
N LYS A 429 2.91 9.85 38.39
CA LYS A 429 3.54 10.69 39.44
C LYS A 429 3.48 10.08 40.82
N ASP A 430 2.46 9.27 41.09
CA ASP A 430 2.25 8.54 42.36
C ASP A 430 2.76 7.09 42.33
N ALA A 431 3.50 6.71 41.26
CA ALA A 431 4.01 5.34 41.10
C ALA A 431 4.99 4.94 42.21
N LYS A 432 4.80 3.74 42.75
CA LYS A 432 5.65 3.19 43.80
C LYS A 432 6.93 2.59 43.22
N LEU A 433 8.06 3.08 43.68
CA LEU A 433 9.38 2.56 43.32
C LEU A 433 9.87 1.50 44.32
N GLU A 434 10.55 0.48 43.83
CA GLU A 434 11.16 -0.59 44.59
C GLU A 434 12.67 -0.34 44.75
N ASP A 435 13.23 -0.70 45.93
CA ASP A 435 14.67 -0.60 46.18
C ASP A 435 15.40 -1.76 45.49
N VAL A 436 16.35 -1.43 44.62
CA VAL A 436 17.19 -2.38 43.91
C VAL A 436 18.67 -2.06 44.12
N THR A 437 19.51 -3.08 44.16
CA THR A 437 20.96 -2.87 44.15
C THR A 437 21.45 -2.95 42.72
N ILE A 438 22.07 -1.88 42.20
CA ILE A 438 22.68 -1.83 40.90
C ILE A 438 24.18 -1.60 40.99
N GLU A 439 24.90 -1.98 39.96
CA GLU A 439 26.32 -1.72 39.82
C GLU A 439 26.56 -0.68 38.70
N THR A 440 27.10 0.46 39.08
CA THR A 440 27.56 1.45 38.13
C THR A 440 28.99 1.10 37.69
N PRO A 441 29.55 1.72 36.65
CA PRO A 441 30.95 1.49 36.29
C PRO A 441 31.95 1.77 37.40
N LEU A 442 31.53 2.48 38.45
CA LEU A 442 32.42 2.90 39.56
C LEU A 442 32.15 2.15 40.88
N LYS A 443 30.89 1.82 41.20
CA LYS A 443 30.56 1.17 42.48
C LYS A 443 29.13 0.63 42.52
N LYS A 444 28.85 -0.27 43.47
CA LYS A 444 27.50 -0.73 43.80
C LYS A 444 26.76 0.33 44.63
N ILE A 445 25.50 0.60 44.23
CA ILE A 445 24.62 1.54 44.91
C ILE A 445 23.21 0.97 45.10
N LYS A 446 22.47 1.48 46.09
CA LYS A 446 21.02 1.32 46.16
C LYS A 446 20.37 2.34 45.25
N ALA A 447 19.44 1.89 44.41
CA ALA A 447 18.69 2.72 43.49
C ALA A 447 17.19 2.40 43.60
N LYS A 448 16.37 3.30 43.04
CA LYS A 448 14.91 3.11 42.97
C LYS A 448 14.55 2.70 41.53
N ARG A 449 13.71 1.69 41.36
CA ARG A 449 13.24 1.22 40.05
C ARG A 449 11.73 0.99 40.09
N LEU A 450 11.07 1.33 38.97
CA LEU A 450 9.68 1.00 38.76
C LEU A 450 9.56 -0.51 38.46
N ASN A 451 8.59 -1.15 39.08
CA ASN A 451 8.19 -2.51 38.70
C ASN A 451 7.14 -2.40 37.57
N GLU A 452 7.63 -2.39 36.35
CA GLU A 452 6.81 -2.19 35.14
C GLU A 452 5.78 -3.31 34.94
N ASP A 453 6.05 -4.51 35.44
CA ASP A 453 5.12 -5.64 35.36
C ASP A 453 3.81 -5.44 36.18
N LYS A 454 3.74 -4.41 37.02
CA LYS A 454 2.52 -4.02 37.74
C LYS A 454 1.53 -3.20 36.91
N TYR A 455 1.87 -2.82 35.70
CA TYR A 455 1.06 -1.93 34.88
C TYR A 455 0.46 -2.65 33.68
N ALA A 456 -0.71 -2.17 33.23
CA ALA A 456 -1.34 -2.59 32.00
C ALA A 456 -1.97 -1.40 31.26
N PHE A 457 -1.80 -1.37 29.95
CA PHE A 457 -2.40 -0.37 29.05
C PHE A 457 -3.56 -0.99 28.29
N LEU A 458 -4.71 -0.33 28.31
CA LEU A 458 -5.95 -0.81 27.71
C LEU A 458 -6.57 0.25 26.82
N PRO A 459 -6.11 0.35 25.55
CA PRO A 459 -6.75 1.22 24.60
C PRO A 459 -8.16 0.74 24.26
N ILE A 460 -9.09 1.68 24.22
CA ILE A 460 -10.42 1.48 23.65
C ILE A 460 -10.29 1.55 22.13
N LEU A 461 -10.62 0.45 21.46
CA LEU A 461 -10.51 0.34 20.02
C LEU A 461 -11.57 1.22 19.35
N ARG A 462 -11.26 1.87 18.24
CA ARG A 462 -9.99 1.91 17.48
C ARG A 462 -9.05 3.03 17.96
N ALA A 463 -9.60 4.21 18.28
CA ALA A 463 -8.87 5.46 18.47
C ALA A 463 -7.83 5.43 19.62
N GLY A 464 -8.11 4.71 20.71
CA GLY A 464 -7.19 4.57 21.85
C GLY A 464 -5.84 3.99 21.50
N THR A 465 -5.73 3.20 20.42
CA THR A 465 -4.45 2.63 19.97
C THR A 465 -3.45 3.69 19.53
N GLY A 466 -3.90 4.87 19.07
CA GLY A 466 -3.01 5.96 18.70
C GLY A 466 -2.18 6.51 19.87
N MET A 467 -2.70 6.42 21.09
CA MET A 467 -1.98 6.86 22.29
C MET A 467 -0.95 5.82 22.77
N LEU A 468 -1.20 4.53 22.48
CA LEU A 468 -0.43 3.40 23.03
C LEU A 468 1.05 3.48 22.69
N ASP A 469 1.42 3.88 21.47
CA ASP A 469 2.81 3.99 21.03
C ASP A 469 3.65 4.96 21.89
N GLY A 470 3.00 6.01 22.41
CA GLY A 470 3.61 6.95 23.34
C GLY A 470 3.84 6.33 24.73
N LEU A 471 2.85 5.64 25.26
CA LEU A 471 2.90 5.04 26.57
C LEU A 471 3.92 3.90 26.68
N ILE A 472 4.03 3.07 25.63
CA ILE A 472 5.03 1.97 25.58
C ILE A 472 6.47 2.51 25.65
N LYS A 473 6.73 3.71 25.14
CA LYS A 473 8.06 4.33 25.26
C LYS A 473 8.40 4.71 26.70
N VAL A 474 7.39 4.97 27.54
CA VAL A 474 7.57 5.34 28.96
C VAL A 474 7.68 4.11 29.85
N ILE A 475 6.82 3.09 29.61
CA ILE A 475 6.80 1.85 30.39
C ILE A 475 6.78 0.66 29.41
N PRO A 476 7.96 0.23 28.91
CA PRO A 476 8.05 -0.77 27.84
C PRO A 476 7.55 -2.17 28.19
N ASN A 477 7.64 -2.58 29.46
CA ASN A 477 7.24 -3.91 29.91
C ASN A 477 5.80 -3.99 30.42
N ALA A 478 5.02 -2.87 30.37
CA ALA A 478 3.61 -2.90 30.71
C ALA A 478 2.86 -3.90 29.82
N LYS A 479 1.92 -4.65 30.41
CA LYS A 479 1.07 -5.55 29.61
C LYS A 479 0.05 -4.75 28.81
N ILE A 480 -0.33 -5.29 27.66
CA ILE A 480 -1.31 -4.64 26.78
C ILE A 480 -2.52 -5.54 26.63
N GLY A 481 -3.69 -4.97 26.81
CA GLY A 481 -4.97 -5.56 26.44
C GLY A 481 -5.73 -4.62 25.53
N HIS A 482 -6.88 -5.03 25.01
CA HIS A 482 -7.70 -4.21 24.14
C HIS A 482 -9.17 -4.37 24.48
N ILE A 483 -9.90 -3.27 24.47
CA ILE A 483 -11.34 -3.22 24.68
C ILE A 483 -11.98 -2.67 23.43
N GLY A 484 -12.81 -3.49 22.74
CA GLY A 484 -13.57 -3.08 21.56
C GLY A 484 -15.02 -2.83 21.93
N MET A 485 -15.47 -1.60 21.72
CA MET A 485 -16.84 -1.16 21.98
C MET A 485 -17.40 -0.52 20.69
N TYR A 486 -18.66 -0.79 20.36
CA TYR A 486 -19.41 -0.01 19.40
C TYR A 486 -20.76 0.37 20.00
N ARG A 487 -21.36 1.42 19.49
CA ARG A 487 -22.68 1.85 19.91
C ARG A 487 -23.74 1.11 19.10
N ASP A 488 -24.62 0.36 19.74
CA ASP A 488 -25.74 -0.32 19.08
C ASP A 488 -26.72 0.72 18.52
N GLU A 489 -26.99 0.66 17.24
CA GLU A 489 -27.80 1.66 16.53
C GLU A 489 -29.26 1.71 16.98
N LYS A 490 -29.83 0.58 17.45
CA LYS A 490 -31.23 0.47 17.87
C LYS A 490 -31.44 0.84 19.32
N THR A 491 -30.51 0.44 20.18
CA THR A 491 -30.62 0.65 21.63
C THR A 491 -29.83 1.83 22.14
N LEU A 492 -28.98 2.42 21.29
CA LEU A 492 -27.99 3.45 21.61
C LEU A 492 -27.07 3.09 22.77
N LYS A 493 -27.07 1.82 23.18
CA LYS A 493 -26.22 1.31 24.23
C LYS A 493 -24.88 0.84 23.67
N PRO A 494 -23.78 1.02 24.39
CA PRO A 494 -22.50 0.47 23.99
C PRO A 494 -22.53 -1.06 24.07
N VAL A 495 -22.05 -1.70 23.02
CA VAL A 495 -21.95 -3.15 22.91
C VAL A 495 -20.50 -3.53 22.75
N ARG A 496 -20.06 -4.47 23.57
CA ARG A 496 -18.73 -5.03 23.52
C ARG A 496 -18.63 -6.06 22.38
N TYR A 497 -17.69 -5.88 21.46
CA TYR A 497 -17.38 -6.85 20.43
C TYR A 497 -16.00 -7.51 20.62
N PHE A 498 -15.12 -6.88 21.40
CA PHE A 498 -13.79 -7.44 21.69
C PHE A 498 -13.36 -7.08 23.09
N PHE A 499 -12.87 -8.07 23.83
CA PHE A 499 -12.30 -7.86 25.16
C PHE A 499 -11.22 -8.89 25.41
N LYS A 500 -9.97 -8.45 25.39
CA LYS A 500 -8.84 -9.31 25.66
C LYS A 500 -7.86 -8.59 26.57
N VAL A 501 -7.76 -9.05 27.80
CA VAL A 501 -6.90 -8.48 28.83
C VAL A 501 -5.94 -9.53 29.36
N PRO A 502 -4.81 -9.14 30.00
CA PRO A 502 -3.92 -10.07 30.67
C PRO A 502 -4.66 -10.92 31.73
N ASN A 503 -4.31 -12.19 31.89
CA ASN A 503 -4.96 -13.10 32.85
C ASN A 503 -4.85 -12.62 34.29
N ASP A 504 -3.81 -11.86 34.61
CA ASP A 504 -3.50 -11.30 35.91
C ASP A 504 -3.90 -9.82 36.05
N ILE A 505 -4.83 -9.34 35.22
CA ILE A 505 -5.22 -7.92 35.12
C ILE A 505 -5.68 -7.33 36.47
N LYS A 506 -6.36 -8.13 37.28
CA LYS A 506 -6.86 -7.70 38.59
C LYS A 506 -5.77 -7.31 39.60
N SER A 507 -4.53 -7.77 39.41
CA SER A 507 -3.38 -7.43 40.26
C SER A 507 -2.58 -6.23 39.72
N ARG A 508 -2.99 -5.64 38.60
CA ARG A 508 -2.28 -4.55 37.91
C ARG A 508 -2.96 -3.20 38.12
N GLU A 509 -2.17 -2.16 38.03
CA GLU A 509 -2.67 -0.80 37.81
C GLU A 509 -2.95 -0.62 36.32
N VAL A 510 -4.19 -0.25 35.99
CA VAL A 510 -4.69 -0.22 34.62
C VAL A 510 -4.86 1.22 34.14
N LEU A 511 -4.22 1.56 33.03
CA LEU A 511 -4.41 2.82 32.33
C LEU A 511 -5.30 2.56 31.10
N VAL A 512 -6.52 3.06 31.15
CA VAL A 512 -7.47 3.01 30.02
C VAL A 512 -7.24 4.21 29.13
N LEU A 513 -7.14 3.98 27.81
CA LEU A 513 -6.76 4.99 26.83
C LEU A 513 -7.89 5.22 25.83
N ASP A 514 -8.40 6.44 25.78
CA ASP A 514 -9.35 6.89 24.76
C ASP A 514 -9.04 8.36 24.43
N PRO A 515 -8.76 8.74 23.18
CA PRO A 515 -8.42 10.12 22.84
C PRO A 515 -9.48 11.17 23.24
N MET A 516 -10.74 10.78 23.33
CA MET A 516 -11.85 11.72 23.53
C MET A 516 -12.83 11.23 24.59
N LEU A 517 -12.94 11.98 25.70
CA LEU A 517 -14.00 11.77 26.67
C LEU A 517 -15.15 12.75 26.38
N ALA A 518 -16.01 12.38 25.40
CA ALA A 518 -17.14 13.20 24.96
C ALA A 518 -18.37 12.99 25.86
N THR A 519 -19.24 12.04 25.52
CA THR A 519 -20.43 11.71 26.34
C THR A 519 -20.12 10.80 27.53
N GLY A 520 -18.90 10.24 27.61
CA GLY A 520 -18.49 9.32 28.64
C GLY A 520 -18.98 7.86 28.50
N GLY A 521 -19.84 7.56 27.50
CA GLY A 521 -20.44 6.24 27.35
C GLY A 521 -19.40 5.11 27.23
N SER A 522 -18.55 5.13 26.21
CA SER A 522 -17.54 4.08 25.96
C SER A 522 -16.55 3.95 27.11
N GLY A 523 -16.12 5.08 27.70
CA GLY A 523 -15.19 5.07 28.84
C GLY A 523 -15.81 4.42 30.08
N CYS A 524 -17.03 4.80 30.44
CA CYS A 524 -17.74 4.24 31.59
C CYS A 524 -17.97 2.72 31.44
N ASP A 525 -18.44 2.29 30.26
CA ASP A 525 -18.67 0.86 30.02
C ASP A 525 -17.38 0.04 30.03
N ALA A 526 -16.28 0.59 29.47
CA ALA A 526 -14.97 -0.07 29.53
C ALA A 526 -14.50 -0.25 30.99
N ILE A 527 -14.67 0.77 31.82
CA ILE A 527 -14.31 0.72 33.23
C ILE A 527 -15.21 -0.25 33.99
N GLU A 528 -16.52 -0.26 33.71
CA GLU A 528 -17.45 -1.22 34.31
C GLU A 528 -17.05 -2.66 34.01
N GLN A 529 -16.65 -2.97 32.78
CA GLN A 529 -16.18 -4.30 32.41
C GLN A 529 -14.91 -4.68 33.15
N LEU A 530 -13.94 -3.77 33.29
CA LEU A 530 -12.72 -4.01 34.06
C LEU A 530 -13.00 -4.28 35.54
N LYS A 531 -13.94 -3.56 36.13
CA LYS A 531 -14.39 -3.78 37.48
C LYS A 531 -15.06 -5.16 37.66
N LYS A 532 -15.81 -5.63 36.66
CA LYS A 532 -16.36 -7.00 36.62
C LYS A 532 -15.26 -8.08 36.57
N GLU A 533 -14.12 -7.80 35.94
CA GLU A 533 -12.93 -8.67 35.97
C GLU A 533 -12.14 -8.54 37.29
N GLY A 534 -12.58 -7.73 38.27
CA GLY A 534 -11.95 -7.55 39.55
C GLY A 534 -10.82 -6.53 39.60
N VAL A 535 -10.71 -5.66 38.61
CA VAL A 535 -9.72 -4.57 38.61
C VAL A 535 -10.17 -3.46 39.54
N THR A 536 -9.32 -3.06 40.47
CA THR A 536 -9.62 -2.03 41.49
C THR A 536 -8.83 -0.74 41.31
N ASN A 537 -7.72 -0.77 40.59
CA ASN A 537 -6.87 0.40 40.38
C ASN A 537 -6.86 0.80 38.91
N ILE A 538 -7.69 1.78 38.54
CA ILE A 538 -7.92 2.23 37.18
C ILE A 538 -7.68 3.74 37.06
N LYS A 539 -6.92 4.15 36.05
CA LYS A 539 -6.76 5.53 35.62
C LYS A 539 -7.28 5.67 34.19
N PHE A 540 -7.94 6.77 33.88
CA PHE A 540 -8.44 7.05 32.52
C PHE A 540 -7.67 8.21 31.90
N LEU A 541 -7.10 8.00 30.71
CA LEU A 541 -6.29 8.98 29.99
C LEU A 541 -6.96 9.36 28.67
N CYS A 542 -7.18 10.66 28.44
CA CYS A 542 -7.69 11.18 27.17
C CYS A 542 -6.95 12.45 26.75
N LEU A 543 -6.98 12.75 25.44
CA LEU A 543 -6.36 13.99 24.93
C LEU A 543 -7.24 15.18 25.28
N ILE A 544 -8.54 15.10 24.98
CA ILE A 544 -9.52 16.13 25.31
C ILE A 544 -10.75 15.52 25.99
N ALA A 545 -11.34 16.29 26.88
CA ALA A 545 -12.56 15.92 27.58
C ALA A 545 -13.62 17.01 27.48
N ALA A 546 -14.89 16.62 27.51
CA ALA A 546 -16.02 17.54 27.70
C ALA A 546 -16.50 17.45 29.16
N PRO A 547 -17.03 18.56 29.74
CA PRO A 547 -17.56 18.57 31.10
C PRO A 547 -18.62 17.49 31.33
N GLU A 548 -19.48 17.24 30.35
CA GLU A 548 -20.55 16.25 30.41
C GLU A 548 -20.00 14.82 30.56
N GLY A 549 -18.94 14.48 29.79
CA GLY A 549 -18.30 13.18 29.89
C GLY A 549 -17.57 12.97 31.20
N VAL A 550 -16.91 14.02 31.70
CA VAL A 550 -16.23 14.02 33.01
C VAL A 550 -17.26 13.83 34.13
N ALA A 551 -18.32 14.60 34.13
CA ALA A 551 -19.38 14.51 35.14
C ALA A 551 -20.02 13.11 35.17
N LYS A 552 -20.32 12.54 33.99
CA LYS A 552 -20.84 11.18 33.89
C LYS A 552 -19.86 10.15 34.48
N MET A 553 -18.59 10.21 34.10
CA MET A 553 -17.58 9.28 34.58
C MET A 553 -17.36 9.39 36.08
N GLN A 554 -17.34 10.60 36.64
CA GLN A 554 -17.23 10.82 38.09
C GLN A 554 -18.45 10.34 38.86
N LYS A 555 -19.64 10.44 38.26
CA LYS A 555 -20.88 9.93 38.85
C LYS A 555 -20.93 8.41 38.91
N GLU A 556 -20.56 7.72 37.81
CA GLU A 556 -20.62 6.26 37.68
C GLU A 556 -19.41 5.56 38.30
N HIS A 557 -18.23 6.22 38.21
CA HIS A 557 -16.96 5.68 38.66
C HIS A 557 -16.14 6.71 39.47
N PRO A 558 -16.59 7.11 40.65
CA PRO A 558 -15.95 8.16 41.46
C PRO A 558 -14.54 7.80 41.94
N ASP A 559 -14.16 6.53 41.86
CA ASP A 559 -12.85 5.98 42.24
C ASP A 559 -11.84 6.03 41.08
N VAL A 560 -12.23 6.46 39.88
CA VAL A 560 -11.36 6.50 38.70
C VAL A 560 -10.87 7.92 38.44
N LYS A 561 -9.55 8.09 38.50
CA LYS A 561 -8.91 9.37 38.24
C LYS A 561 -8.75 9.60 36.73
N ILE A 562 -9.18 10.78 36.28
CA ILE A 562 -9.17 11.19 34.87
C ILE A 562 -7.98 12.11 34.62
N TYR A 563 -7.21 11.82 33.56
CA TYR A 563 -6.12 12.65 33.09
C TYR A 563 -6.41 13.11 31.66
N CYS A 564 -6.43 14.42 31.41
CA CYS A 564 -6.63 14.97 30.07
C CYS A 564 -5.65 16.10 29.77
N ALA A 565 -5.37 16.29 28.49
CA ALA A 565 -4.51 17.40 28.05
C ALA A 565 -5.29 18.72 27.96
N ALA A 566 -6.62 18.66 27.71
CA ALA A 566 -7.52 19.81 27.82
C ALA A 566 -8.94 19.39 28.23
N LEU A 567 -9.60 20.26 29.00
CA LEU A 567 -11.04 20.24 29.22
C LEU A 567 -11.66 21.31 28.35
N ASP A 568 -12.46 20.90 27.37
CA ASP A 568 -13.11 21.77 26.39
C ASP A 568 -14.44 22.35 26.94
N GLU A 569 -15.12 23.18 26.13
CA GLU A 569 -16.26 23.98 26.61
C GLU A 569 -17.49 23.12 26.88
N LYS A 570 -17.90 22.30 25.91
CA LYS A 570 -19.15 21.50 25.95
C LYS A 570 -19.23 20.50 24.80
N LEU A 571 -20.30 19.73 24.78
CA LEU A 571 -20.72 18.96 23.61
C LEU A 571 -21.68 19.80 22.73
N ASN A 572 -21.61 19.58 21.40
CA ASN A 572 -22.64 20.08 20.49
C ASN A 572 -23.85 19.12 20.43
N ASP A 573 -24.88 19.51 19.67
CA ASP A 573 -26.13 18.74 19.53
C ASP A 573 -25.93 17.32 18.96
N LYS A 574 -24.79 17.07 18.29
CA LYS A 574 -24.41 15.76 17.75
C LYS A 574 -23.47 14.97 18.67
N GLY A 575 -23.19 15.47 19.88
CA GLY A 575 -22.33 14.82 20.86
C GLY A 575 -20.82 14.97 20.60
N TYR A 576 -20.40 15.90 19.73
CA TYR A 576 -18.97 16.22 19.51
C TYR A 576 -18.51 17.29 20.48
N ILE A 577 -17.27 17.17 20.93
CA ILE A 577 -16.60 18.16 21.80
C ILE A 577 -16.34 19.45 21.02
N VAL A 578 -16.60 20.59 21.65
CA VAL A 578 -16.39 21.95 21.11
C VAL A 578 -15.47 22.74 22.05
N PRO A 579 -14.38 23.33 21.52
CA PRO A 579 -13.91 23.41 20.12
C PRO A 579 -13.42 22.06 19.55
N GLY A 580 -13.03 21.10 20.38
CA GLY A 580 -12.69 19.75 19.98
C GLY A 580 -11.48 19.62 19.06
N LEU A 581 -11.38 18.48 18.39
CA LEU A 581 -10.38 18.19 17.36
C LEU A 581 -10.95 17.38 16.18
N GLY A 582 -12.30 17.31 16.06
CA GLY A 582 -12.98 16.46 15.10
C GLY A 582 -13.04 14.99 15.57
N ASP A 583 -13.23 14.06 14.63
CA ASP A 583 -13.18 12.63 14.94
C ASP A 583 -11.72 12.16 15.07
N ALA A 584 -11.33 11.78 16.28
CA ALA A 584 -9.95 11.34 16.56
C ALA A 584 -9.60 10.05 15.81
N GLY A 585 -10.54 9.11 15.71
CA GLY A 585 -10.33 7.85 15.00
C GLY A 585 -10.06 8.09 13.52
N ASP A 586 -10.90 8.88 12.85
CA ASP A 586 -10.73 9.22 11.44
C ASP A 586 -9.43 9.96 11.19
N ARG A 587 -9.06 10.89 12.05
CA ARG A 587 -7.80 11.65 11.92
C ARG A 587 -6.56 10.79 12.18
N ILE A 588 -6.62 9.88 13.17
CA ILE A 588 -5.52 8.94 13.47
C ILE A 588 -5.31 7.96 12.31
N PHE A 589 -6.41 7.44 11.74
CA PHE A 589 -6.32 6.37 10.74
C PHE A 589 -6.44 6.86 9.30
N GLY A 590 -6.81 8.13 9.09
CA GLY A 590 -6.98 8.71 7.75
C GLY A 590 -8.17 8.10 7.02
N THR A 591 -9.28 7.85 7.74
CA THR A 591 -10.46 7.18 7.20
C THR A 591 -11.49 8.14 6.58
N LYS A 592 -11.29 9.45 6.71
CA LYS A 592 -12.03 10.50 6.00
C LYS A 592 -11.12 11.40 5.19
#